data_8f100471d7fd4d7cde6ca1eb4f43a24e
#
_entry.id   8f100471d7fd4d7cde6ca1eb4f43a24e
#
_cell.length_a   1.000
_cell.length_b   1.000
_cell.length_c   1.000
_cell.angle_alpha   90.00
_cell.angle_beta   90.00
_cell.angle_gamma   90.00
#
_symmetry.space_group_name_H-M   'P 1'
#
loop_
_entity.id
_entity.type
_entity.pdbx_description
1 polymer ?
#
loop_
_entity_poly.entity_id
_entity_poly.type
_entity_poly.pdbx_seq_one_letter_code
_entity_poly.pdbx_strand_id
1 'polypeptide(L)'
;MSTTYEEIYDLASRKLTDVELPLLPEKELEDMFHGYLISSISQFRKCKNDLSDRDEDEKQFNVDLLDVEKEILAVLIARQWLQPQINSALLTKQVFSDKESKFYSQKEMLAGLMSLDEKLKIEAQKLSRDYTYSSGSYWSWGGVSMNNIYG
;
A
#
# COMPACT_ATOMS: atom_id res chain seq x y z
N MET A 1 -17.22 9.16 13.89
CA MET A 1 -16.12 9.79 13.20
C MET A 1 -15.87 9.09 11.89
N SER A 2 -15.22 9.74 10.99
CA SER A 2 -14.99 9.18 9.64
C SER A 2 -13.53 9.35 9.28
N THR A 3 -13.04 8.53 8.36
CA THR A 3 -11.67 8.59 7.85
C THR A 3 -11.72 9.03 6.40
N THR A 4 -11.05 10.13 6.07
CA THR A 4 -11.04 10.62 4.70
C THR A 4 -10.05 9.82 3.85
N TYR A 5 -10.31 9.75 2.55
CA TYR A 5 -9.39 9.10 1.62
C TYR A 5 -8.05 9.85 1.57
N GLU A 6 -8.09 11.17 1.71
CA GLU A 6 -6.91 12.01 1.71
C GLU A 6 -5.90 11.59 2.79
N GLU A 7 -6.38 11.27 3.99
CA GLU A 7 -5.50 10.79 5.06
C GLU A 7 -4.69 9.56 4.62
N ILE A 8 -5.34 8.66 3.89
CA ILE A 8 -4.70 7.43 3.41
C ILE A 8 -3.74 7.75 2.25
N TYR A 9 -4.12 8.67 1.36
CA TYR A 9 -3.26 9.08 0.26
C TYR A 9 -1.98 9.76 0.78
N ASP A 10 -2.10 10.58 1.82
CA ASP A 10 -0.94 11.21 2.43
C ASP A 10 0.03 10.18 3.01
N LEU A 11 -0.50 9.16 3.68
CA LEU A 11 0.32 8.08 4.20
C LEU A 11 1.01 7.31 3.07
N ALA A 12 0.28 7.03 1.99
CA ALA A 12 0.85 6.34 0.83
C ALA A 12 1.95 7.18 0.17
N SER A 13 1.73 8.47 0.02
CA SER A 13 2.72 9.38 -0.56
C SER A 13 4.01 9.42 0.25
N ARG A 14 3.91 9.38 1.57
CA ARG A 14 5.10 9.36 2.44
C ARG A 14 5.94 8.10 2.23
N LYS A 15 5.32 7.01 1.85
CA LYS A 15 6.04 5.76 1.58
C LYS A 15 6.76 5.79 0.23
N LEU A 16 6.43 6.77 -0.61
CA LEU A 16 6.99 6.94 -1.94
C LEU A 16 7.93 8.16 -2.03
N THR A 17 8.43 8.65 -0.90
CA THR A 17 9.26 9.88 -0.88
C THR A 17 10.57 9.72 -1.63
N ASP A 18 11.07 8.50 -1.74
CA ASP A 18 12.34 8.25 -2.44
C ASP A 18 12.14 8.14 -3.96
N VAL A 19 10.92 8.31 -4.45
CA VAL A 19 10.59 8.19 -5.85
C VAL A 19 9.90 9.46 -6.29
N GLU A 20 10.22 9.94 -7.48
CA GLU A 20 9.52 11.09 -8.01
C GLU A 20 8.11 10.71 -8.42
N LEU A 21 7.13 11.37 -7.81
CA LEU A 21 5.77 11.23 -8.26
C LEU A 21 5.58 12.04 -9.54
N PRO A 22 4.77 11.55 -10.48
CA PRO A 22 4.55 12.30 -11.72
C PRO A 22 3.99 13.68 -11.42
N LEU A 23 4.43 14.65 -12.20
CA LEU A 23 3.88 16.01 -12.13
C LEU A 23 2.53 16.02 -12.84
N LEU A 24 1.55 15.41 -12.20
CA LEU A 24 0.19 15.38 -12.73
C LEU A 24 -0.64 16.45 -12.04
N PRO A 25 -1.69 16.96 -12.70
CA PRO A 25 -2.66 17.77 -12.00
C PRO A 25 -3.19 17.04 -10.78
N GLU A 26 -3.46 17.78 -9.72
CA GLU A 26 -3.90 17.22 -8.43
C GLU A 26 -5.06 16.24 -8.60
N LYS A 27 -6.02 16.61 -9.43
CA LYS A 27 -7.18 15.76 -9.67
C LYS A 27 -6.82 14.42 -10.30
N GLU A 28 -5.91 14.43 -11.25
CA GLU A 28 -5.48 13.18 -11.90
C GLU A 28 -4.72 12.28 -10.95
N LEU A 29 -3.89 12.87 -10.10
CA LEU A 29 -3.15 12.13 -9.09
C LEU A 29 -4.13 11.52 -8.07
N GLU A 30 -5.13 12.29 -7.66
CA GLU A 30 -6.17 11.83 -6.76
C GLU A 30 -6.97 10.68 -7.36
N ASP A 31 -7.37 10.80 -8.63
CA ASP A 31 -8.11 9.76 -9.33
C ASP A 31 -7.28 8.47 -9.44
N MET A 32 -5.98 8.61 -9.67
CA MET A 32 -5.07 7.47 -9.73
C MET A 32 -4.99 6.77 -8.36
N PHE A 33 -4.78 7.53 -7.30
CA PHE A 33 -4.74 6.97 -5.95
C PHE A 33 -6.09 6.36 -5.55
N HIS A 34 -7.19 6.95 -6.00
CA HIS A 34 -8.50 6.38 -5.73
C HIS A 34 -8.64 4.98 -6.34
N GLY A 35 -8.19 4.80 -7.57
CA GLY A 35 -8.18 3.48 -8.20
C GLY A 35 -7.37 2.47 -7.38
N TYR A 36 -6.21 2.89 -6.90
CA TYR A 36 -5.37 2.03 -6.06
C TYR A 36 -6.02 1.76 -4.69
N LEU A 37 -6.70 2.74 -4.12
CA LEU A 37 -7.43 2.55 -2.87
C LEU A 37 -8.51 1.47 -3.01
N ILE A 38 -9.32 1.54 -4.05
CA ILE A 38 -10.38 0.57 -4.28
C ILE A 38 -9.79 -0.84 -4.43
N SER A 39 -8.70 -0.97 -5.17
CA SER A 39 -8.02 -2.25 -5.30
C SER A 39 -7.45 -2.73 -3.96
N SER A 40 -6.91 -1.81 -3.16
CA SER A 40 -6.36 -2.15 -1.84
C SER A 40 -7.44 -2.63 -0.88
N ILE A 41 -8.62 -2.05 -0.95
CA ILE A 41 -9.76 -2.48 -0.14
C ILE A 41 -10.08 -3.94 -0.42
N SER A 42 -10.06 -4.34 -1.69
CA SER A 42 -10.33 -5.74 -2.03
C SER A 42 -9.23 -6.70 -1.58
N GLN A 43 -8.01 -6.19 -1.38
CA GLN A 43 -6.90 -6.99 -0.87
C GLN A 43 -6.90 -7.10 0.66
N PHE A 44 -7.44 -6.13 1.35
CA PHE A 44 -7.46 -6.11 2.81
C PHE A 44 -8.71 -6.80 3.37
N ARG A 45 -8.81 -8.09 3.13
CA ARG A 45 -9.99 -8.88 3.49
C ARG A 45 -10.15 -9.08 4.99
N LYS A 46 -9.08 -8.96 5.75
CA LYS A 46 -9.11 -9.21 7.19
C LYS A 46 -9.41 -7.95 8.01
N CYS A 47 -9.74 -6.85 7.35
CA CYS A 47 -10.08 -5.62 8.05
C CYS A 47 -11.33 -5.83 8.89
N LYS A 48 -11.27 -5.40 10.15
CA LYS A 48 -12.40 -5.57 11.04
C LYS A 48 -13.47 -4.53 10.80
N ASN A 49 -13.09 -3.35 10.35
CA ASN A 49 -14.05 -2.35 9.96
C ASN A 49 -14.57 -2.65 8.55
N ASP A 50 -15.83 -2.33 8.32
CA ASP A 50 -16.43 -2.57 7.02
C ASP A 50 -15.97 -1.48 6.04
N LEU A 51 -15.03 -1.81 5.18
CA LEU A 51 -14.51 -0.88 4.19
C LEU A 51 -15.50 -0.60 3.05
N SER A 52 -16.61 -1.32 2.99
CA SER A 52 -17.67 -1.01 2.04
C SER A 52 -18.57 0.13 2.53
N ASP A 53 -18.53 0.42 3.83
CA ASP A 53 -19.30 1.51 4.41
C ASP A 53 -18.54 2.83 4.18
N ARG A 54 -18.71 3.37 3.01
CA ARG A 54 -18.00 4.57 2.58
C ARG A 54 -18.87 5.46 1.71
N ASP A 55 -18.51 6.72 1.64
CA ASP A 55 -19.18 7.71 0.82
C ASP A 55 -18.22 8.18 -0.28
N GLU A 56 -18.53 7.81 -1.51
CA GLU A 56 -17.67 8.15 -2.65
C GLU A 56 -17.76 9.65 -3.02
N ASP A 57 -18.88 10.28 -2.72
CA ASP A 57 -19.04 11.71 -3.00
C ASP A 57 -18.24 12.56 -2.02
N GLU A 58 -18.29 12.18 -0.75
CA GLU A 58 -17.52 12.86 0.29
C GLU A 58 -16.08 12.33 0.41
N LYS A 59 -15.77 11.28 -0.33
CA LYS A 59 -14.45 10.65 -0.35
C LYS A 59 -13.96 10.27 1.04
N GLN A 60 -14.78 9.50 1.72
CA GLN A 60 -14.45 9.07 3.08
C GLN A 60 -15.07 7.71 3.41
N PHE A 61 -14.45 7.04 4.36
CA PHE A 61 -15.09 5.91 5.02
C PHE A 61 -15.99 6.46 6.12
N ASN A 62 -17.17 5.90 6.27
CA ASN A 62 -18.09 6.33 7.33
C ASN A 62 -17.69 5.81 8.70
N VAL A 63 -16.68 4.94 8.75
CA VAL A 63 -16.13 4.40 9.97
C VAL A 63 -14.80 5.08 10.29
N ASP A 64 -14.42 5.06 11.56
CA ASP A 64 -13.15 5.60 12.01
C ASP A 64 -12.12 4.47 11.99
N LEU A 65 -11.31 4.42 10.95
CA LEU A 65 -10.31 3.37 10.80
C LEU A 65 -9.20 3.50 11.84
N LEU A 66 -8.71 2.37 12.30
CA LEU A 66 -7.53 2.36 13.17
C LEU A 66 -6.29 2.79 12.38
N ASP A 67 -5.32 3.34 13.08
CA ASP A 67 -4.08 3.79 12.44
C ASP A 67 -3.40 2.66 11.66
N VAL A 68 -3.40 1.46 12.21
CA VAL A 68 -2.80 0.31 11.54
C VAL A 68 -3.59 -0.06 10.27
N GLU A 69 -4.90 0.11 10.27
CA GLU A 69 -5.72 -0.14 9.09
C GLU A 69 -5.41 0.86 7.99
N LYS A 70 -5.26 2.13 8.35
CA LYS A 70 -4.84 3.18 7.41
C LYS A 70 -3.45 2.87 6.84
N GLU A 71 -2.52 2.44 7.68
CA GLU A 71 -1.17 2.10 7.26
C GLU A 71 -1.15 0.92 6.29
N ILE A 72 -1.94 -0.11 6.54
CA ILE A 72 -2.03 -1.25 5.64
C ILE A 72 -2.55 -0.82 4.28
N LEU A 73 -3.62 -0.03 4.23
CA LEU A 73 -4.15 0.49 2.98
C LEU A 73 -3.10 1.34 2.25
N ALA A 74 -2.39 2.19 2.98
CA ALA A 74 -1.36 3.06 2.40
C ALA A 74 -0.22 2.25 1.77
N VAL A 75 0.25 1.20 2.44
CA VAL A 75 1.30 0.34 1.89
C VAL A 75 0.83 -0.35 0.62
N LEU A 76 -0.40 -0.84 0.61
CA LEU A 76 -0.97 -1.51 -0.56
C LEU A 76 -1.10 -0.55 -1.75
N ILE A 77 -1.51 0.70 -1.49
CA ILE A 77 -1.58 1.74 -2.52
C ILE A 77 -0.18 2.03 -3.07
N ALA A 78 0.79 2.22 -2.20
CA ALA A 78 2.16 2.53 -2.60
C ALA A 78 2.75 1.41 -3.48
N ARG A 79 2.53 0.16 -3.12
CA ARG A 79 2.99 -0.98 -3.91
C ARG A 79 2.34 -1.03 -5.28
N GLN A 80 1.06 -0.73 -5.36
CA GLN A 80 0.36 -0.70 -6.64
C GLN A 80 0.89 0.42 -7.54
N TRP A 81 1.26 1.56 -6.96
CA TRP A 81 1.86 2.64 -7.72
C TRP A 81 3.22 2.23 -8.27
N LEU A 82 4.00 1.46 -7.51
CA LEU A 82 5.33 1.02 -7.92
C LEU A 82 5.32 0.02 -9.08
N GLN A 83 4.31 -0.84 -9.17
CA GLN A 83 4.30 -1.90 -10.18
C GLN A 83 4.40 -1.40 -11.62
N PRO A 84 3.59 -0.43 -12.07
CA PRO A 84 3.76 0.12 -13.42
C PRO A 84 5.12 0.75 -13.64
N GLN A 85 5.70 1.37 -12.61
CA GLN A 85 7.02 1.99 -12.70
C GLN A 85 8.11 0.92 -12.90
N ILE A 86 8.03 -0.17 -12.17
CA ILE A 86 8.96 -1.29 -12.31
C ILE A 86 8.82 -1.92 -13.69
N ASN A 87 7.61 -2.16 -14.14
CA ASN A 87 7.35 -2.75 -15.46
C ASN A 87 7.89 -1.86 -16.59
N SER A 88 7.67 -0.56 -16.47
CA SER A 88 8.17 0.41 -17.44
C SER A 88 9.70 0.43 -17.45
N ALA A 89 10.33 0.39 -16.29
CA ALA A 89 11.80 0.37 -16.20
C ALA A 89 12.37 -0.92 -16.79
N LEU A 90 11.71 -2.06 -16.59
CA LEU A 90 12.14 -3.33 -17.20
C LEU A 90 12.08 -3.27 -18.72
N LEU A 91 11.00 -2.72 -19.27
CA LEU A 91 10.87 -2.58 -20.72
C LEU A 91 11.94 -1.64 -21.27
N THR A 92 12.19 -0.53 -20.60
CA THR A 92 13.22 0.43 -21.00
C THR A 92 14.61 -0.23 -20.97
N LYS A 93 14.88 -1.05 -19.97
CA LYS A 93 16.15 -1.78 -19.86
C LYS A 93 16.35 -2.71 -21.05
N GLN A 94 15.30 -3.38 -21.50
CA GLN A 94 15.38 -4.25 -22.68
C GLN A 94 15.70 -3.47 -23.95
N VAL A 95 15.07 -2.29 -24.09
CA VAL A 95 15.25 -1.47 -25.31
C VAL A 95 16.63 -0.81 -25.36
N PHE A 96 17.17 -0.39 -24.22
CA PHE A 96 18.42 0.36 -24.17
C PHE A 96 19.61 -0.45 -23.67
N SER A 97 19.54 -1.77 -23.72
CA SER A 97 20.62 -2.63 -23.23
C SER A 97 21.98 -2.38 -23.92
N ASP A 98 21.93 -1.87 -25.16
CA ASP A 98 23.17 -1.63 -25.92
C ASP A 98 23.72 -0.21 -25.77
N LYS A 99 23.08 0.65 -24.98
CA LYS A 99 23.49 2.06 -24.81
C LYS A 99 23.95 2.30 -23.38
N GLU A 100 25.24 2.24 -23.20
CA GLU A 100 25.87 2.17 -21.89
C GLU A 100 25.38 3.17 -20.85
N SER A 101 25.42 4.46 -21.11
CA SER A 101 25.10 5.44 -20.09
C SER A 101 23.62 5.40 -19.66
N LYS A 102 22.72 5.26 -20.61
CA LYS A 102 21.30 5.12 -20.30
C LYS A 102 21.00 3.79 -19.62
N PHE A 103 21.72 2.75 -20.03
CA PHE A 103 21.56 1.44 -19.44
C PHE A 103 21.89 1.44 -17.93
N TYR A 104 23.00 2.03 -17.53
CA TYR A 104 23.38 2.09 -16.13
C TYR A 104 22.37 2.90 -15.30
N SER A 105 21.95 4.06 -15.81
CA SER A 105 20.97 4.89 -15.12
C SER A 105 19.64 4.15 -14.95
N GLN A 106 19.17 3.46 -15.97
CA GLN A 106 17.93 2.69 -15.91
C GLN A 106 18.07 1.49 -14.97
N LYS A 107 19.24 0.87 -14.95
CA LYS A 107 19.50 -0.26 -14.05
C LYS A 107 19.46 0.18 -12.60
N GLU A 108 20.05 1.32 -12.27
CA GLU A 108 20.04 1.86 -10.91
C GLU A 108 18.61 2.24 -10.49
N MET A 109 17.86 2.87 -11.38
CA MET A 109 16.48 3.22 -11.12
C MET A 109 15.64 1.97 -10.86
N LEU A 110 15.77 0.96 -11.70
CA LEU A 110 15.04 -0.29 -11.53
C LEU A 110 15.40 -0.96 -10.20
N ALA A 111 16.69 -1.03 -9.87
CA ALA A 111 17.13 -1.61 -8.61
C ALA A 111 16.53 -0.87 -7.41
N GLY A 112 16.48 0.47 -7.46
CA GLY A 112 15.87 1.28 -6.41
C GLY A 112 14.38 1.02 -6.26
N LEU A 113 13.66 0.96 -7.37
CA LEU A 113 12.21 0.68 -7.35
C LEU A 113 11.92 -0.72 -6.80
N MET A 114 12.68 -1.71 -7.22
CA MET A 114 12.49 -3.08 -6.74
C MET A 114 12.84 -3.23 -5.25
N SER A 115 13.87 -2.52 -4.81
CA SER A 115 14.26 -2.51 -3.40
C SER A 115 13.17 -1.88 -2.54
N LEU A 116 12.58 -0.77 -2.99
CA LEU A 116 11.47 -0.14 -2.28
C LEU A 116 10.25 -1.03 -2.25
N ASP A 117 9.90 -1.68 -3.36
CA ASP A 117 8.76 -2.61 -3.39
C ASP A 117 8.95 -3.76 -2.42
N GLU A 118 10.16 -4.34 -2.35
CA GLU A 118 10.44 -5.42 -1.40
C GLU A 118 10.35 -4.95 0.04
N LYS A 119 10.84 -3.76 0.34
CA LYS A 119 10.71 -3.15 1.66
C LYS A 119 9.23 -2.96 2.04
N LEU A 120 8.43 -2.45 1.12
CA LEU A 120 7.01 -2.25 1.37
C LEU A 120 6.25 -3.57 1.48
N LYS A 121 6.67 -4.59 0.74
CA LYS A 121 6.10 -5.92 0.86
C LYS A 121 6.32 -6.50 2.26
N ILE A 122 7.52 -6.37 2.77
CA ILE A 122 7.88 -6.83 4.12
C ILE A 122 7.07 -6.04 5.16
N GLU A 123 6.95 -4.73 4.98
CA GLU A 123 6.16 -3.88 5.87
C GLU A 123 4.69 -4.30 5.87
N ALA A 124 4.12 -4.55 4.69
CA ALA A 124 2.73 -5.00 4.57
C ALA A 124 2.50 -6.33 5.29
N GLN A 125 3.44 -7.26 5.14
CA GLN A 125 3.34 -8.56 5.80
C GLN A 125 3.42 -8.43 7.32
N LYS A 126 4.32 -7.58 7.80
CA LYS A 126 4.47 -7.34 9.22
C LYS A 126 3.23 -6.67 9.81
N LEU A 127 2.76 -5.62 9.17
CA LEU A 127 1.56 -4.91 9.62
C LEU A 127 0.34 -5.83 9.65
N SER A 128 0.16 -6.63 8.61
CA SER A 128 -0.97 -7.56 8.53
C SER A 128 -0.91 -8.63 9.61
N ARG A 129 0.28 -9.16 9.87
CA ARG A 129 0.47 -10.16 10.90
C ARG A 129 0.20 -9.57 12.29
N ASP A 130 0.79 -8.42 12.58
CA ASP A 130 0.62 -7.75 13.87
C ASP A 130 -0.84 -7.34 14.07
N TYR A 131 -1.49 -6.88 13.03
CA TYR A 131 -2.90 -6.53 13.06
C TYR A 131 -3.76 -7.76 13.40
N THR A 132 -3.48 -8.89 12.78
CA THR A 132 -4.22 -10.13 13.03
C THR A 132 -4.10 -10.57 14.48
N TYR A 133 -2.91 -10.47 15.06
CA TYR A 133 -2.72 -10.84 16.45
C TYR A 133 -3.33 -9.82 17.41
N SER A 134 -3.13 -8.54 17.18
CA SER A 134 -3.61 -7.51 18.08
C SER A 134 -5.12 -7.33 18.01
N SER A 135 -5.74 -7.76 16.95
CA SER A 135 -7.17 -7.54 16.76
C SER A 135 -8.06 -8.45 17.58
N GLY A 136 -7.49 -9.36 18.30
CA GLY A 136 -8.29 -10.21 19.18
C GLY A 136 -8.86 -11.47 18.57
N SER A 137 -8.93 -11.55 17.28
CA SER A 137 -9.49 -12.73 16.64
C SER A 137 -8.67 -13.98 16.93
N TYR A 138 -7.39 -13.79 17.16
CA TYR A 138 -6.52 -14.86 17.54
C TYR A 138 -6.85 -15.34 18.94
N TRP A 139 -7.24 -14.42 19.81
CA TRP A 139 -7.47 -14.81 21.18
C TRP A 139 -8.87 -15.32 21.40
N SER A 140 -9.75 -15.03 20.50
CA SER A 140 -11.12 -15.43 20.72
C SER A 140 -11.30 -16.93 20.61
N TRP A 141 -10.37 -17.64 19.96
CA TRP A 141 -10.55 -19.03 19.91
C TRP A 141 -9.65 -19.62 20.90
N GLY A 142 -9.90 -20.11 21.56
CA GLY A 142 -9.09 -20.62 22.39
C GLY A 142 -9.45 -20.26 23.63
N GLY A 143 -10.01 -19.50 23.78
CA GLY A 143 -10.28 -19.10 24.86
C GLY A 143 -9.28 -19.36 25.76
N VAL A 144 -8.70 -19.84 25.44
CA VAL A 144 -7.83 -20.13 26.09
C VAL A 144 -7.02 -19.67 25.66
N SER A 145 -7.26 -19.29 24.95
CA SER A 145 -6.52 -18.69 24.54
C SER A 145 -5.53 -19.17 24.05
N MET A 146 -5.15 -18.79 23.27
CA MET A 146 -4.17 -19.17 22.79
C MET A 146 -3.16 -19.07 23.59
N ASN A 147 -3.24 -18.24 24.34
CA ASN A 147 -2.24 -18.20 25.19
C ASN A 147 -2.20 -19.44 25.87
N ASN A 148 -3.20 -20.23 25.77
CA ASN A 148 -2.97 -21.38 26.38
C ASN A 148 -2.94 -22.40 25.52
N ILE A 149 -2.85 -22.28 24.33
CA ILE A 149 -2.66 -23.29 23.52
C ILE A 149 -1.40 -23.68 23.66
N TYR A 150 -0.73 -22.99 24.11
CA TYR A 150 0.48 -23.31 24.37
C TYR A 150 0.64 -22.88 25.61
N GLY A 151 -0.26 -22.89 26.12
CA GLY A 151 -0.21 -22.40 27.35
C GLY A 151 -1.06 -21.29 27.39
#